data_5796e0025a3176ce73e9a19da7810cc6
#
_entry.id   5796e0025a3176ce73e9a19da7810cc6
#
_cell.length_a   1.000
_cell.length_b   1.000
_cell.length_c   1.000
_cell.angle_alpha   90.00
_cell.angle_beta   90.00
_cell.angle_gamma   90.00
#
_symmetry.space_group_name_H-M   'P 1'
#
loop_
_entity.id
_entity.type
_entity.pdbx_description
1 polymer ?
#
loop_
_entity_poly.entity_id
_entity_poly.type
_entity_poly.pdbx_seq_one_letter_code
_entity_poly.pdbx_strand_id
1 'polypeptide(L)'
;MRIFRYLLTFSLSFAFVFAAGCSDPKPDYSEFYKPQPGDEPEEPVNPGLEDNQLKVMSFNVRYSSGDDGANSWDNRKKAVPAMFADQQPTVLGVQEARLDQKTYMDENCAGYKSVGVGRTDGQNAGEFMAIYYLADAVKLEKWGTFWLSDTPDVPSVGWDAS
;
A
#
# COMPACT_ATOMS: atom_id res chain seq x y z
N MET A 1 -30.53 -13.44 -4.14
CA MET A 1 -29.17 -12.86 -4.16
C MET A 1 -28.98 -12.17 -2.82
N ARG A 2 -28.35 -12.85 -1.84
CA ARG A 2 -28.13 -12.34 -0.48
C ARG A 2 -26.72 -11.77 -0.42
N ILE A 3 -26.61 -10.45 -0.42
CA ILE A 3 -25.35 -9.72 -0.19
C ILE A 3 -25.06 -9.82 1.30
N PHE A 4 -24.04 -10.58 1.68
CA PHE A 4 -23.53 -10.64 3.05
C PHE A 4 -22.76 -9.34 3.32
N ARG A 5 -23.26 -8.56 4.28
CA ARG A 5 -22.59 -7.38 4.81
C ARG A 5 -21.55 -7.83 5.83
N TYR A 6 -20.29 -7.73 5.48
CA TYR A 6 -19.22 -7.86 6.47
C TYR A 6 -18.91 -6.47 7.06
N LEU A 7 -19.20 -6.33 8.33
CA LEU A 7 -18.70 -5.21 9.14
C LEU A 7 -17.24 -5.53 9.48
N LEU A 8 -16.29 -5.01 8.70
CA LEU A 8 -14.87 -5.17 8.99
C LEU A 8 -14.43 -4.01 9.89
N THR A 9 -14.50 -4.22 11.21
CA THR A 9 -13.74 -3.40 12.16
C THR A 9 -12.32 -3.96 12.22
N PHE A 10 -11.42 -3.44 11.39
CA PHE A 10 -10.00 -3.74 11.49
C PHE A 10 -9.38 -2.91 12.60
N SER A 11 -9.17 -3.51 13.76
CA SER A 11 -8.17 -3.07 14.72
C SER A 11 -6.85 -3.74 14.33
N LEU A 12 -6.07 -3.09 13.46
CA LEU A 12 -4.75 -3.57 13.06
C LEU A 12 -3.71 -3.00 14.04
N SER A 13 -3.49 -3.72 15.14
CA SER A 13 -2.35 -3.45 16.02
C SER A 13 -1.10 -4.01 15.37
N PHE A 14 -0.36 -3.17 14.62
CA PHE A 14 0.98 -3.51 14.16
C PHE A 14 2.00 -3.21 15.27
N ALA A 15 2.53 -4.24 15.88
CA ALA A 15 3.74 -4.12 16.67
C ALA A 15 4.93 -4.03 15.71
N PHE A 16 5.50 -2.83 15.54
CA PHE A 16 6.77 -2.64 14.83
C PHE A 16 7.90 -3.03 15.77
N VAL A 17 8.59 -4.12 15.45
CA VAL A 17 9.91 -4.41 15.99
C VAL A 17 10.92 -3.65 15.13
N PHE A 18 11.44 -2.53 15.62
CA PHE A 18 12.60 -1.89 15.01
C PHE A 18 13.84 -2.70 15.35
N ALA A 19 14.39 -3.43 14.38
CA ALA A 19 15.75 -3.93 14.45
C ALA A 19 16.72 -2.77 14.17
N ALA A 20 17.64 -2.54 15.09
CA ALA A 20 18.72 -1.59 14.96
C ALA A 20 19.51 -1.84 13.66
N GLY A 21 19.91 -0.74 13.00
CA GLY A 21 20.49 -0.74 11.67
C GLY A 21 21.67 -1.69 11.47
N CYS A 22 21.50 -2.60 10.53
CA CYS A 22 22.62 -3.23 9.85
C CYS A 22 22.98 -2.35 8.65
N SER A 23 24.24 -1.94 8.60
CA SER A 23 24.86 -1.23 7.47
C SER A 23 25.26 -2.20 6.35
N ASP A 24 24.39 -3.17 6.04
CA ASP A 24 24.63 -4.06 4.91
C ASP A 24 24.38 -3.31 3.59
N PRO A 25 25.21 -3.54 2.55
CA PRO A 25 24.95 -2.95 1.25
C PRO A 25 23.54 -3.34 0.79
N LYS A 26 22.75 -2.32 0.43
CA LYS A 26 21.38 -2.52 -0.03
C LYS A 26 21.40 -3.52 -1.18
N PRO A 27 20.57 -4.58 -1.15
CA PRO A 27 20.49 -5.52 -2.25
C PRO A 27 20.06 -4.80 -3.52
N ASP A 28 20.78 -5.08 -4.60
CA ASP A 28 20.39 -4.62 -5.94
C ASP A 28 19.28 -5.53 -6.46
N TYR A 29 18.06 -5.00 -6.51
CA TYR A 29 16.89 -5.71 -7.01
C TYR A 29 16.71 -5.59 -8.53
N SER A 30 17.65 -4.93 -9.25
CA SER A 30 17.54 -4.72 -10.70
C SER A 30 17.48 -6.04 -11.49
N GLU A 31 18.04 -7.12 -10.95
CA GLU A 31 18.00 -8.46 -11.57
C GLU A 31 16.63 -9.13 -11.46
N PHE A 32 15.82 -8.77 -10.45
CA PHE A 32 14.50 -9.39 -10.25
C PHE A 32 13.42 -8.85 -11.19
N TYR A 33 13.68 -7.73 -11.86
CA TYR A 33 12.72 -7.05 -12.74
C TYR A 33 13.13 -7.04 -14.21
N LYS A 34 14.10 -7.86 -14.61
CA LYS A 34 14.38 -8.07 -16.03
C LYS A 34 13.42 -9.13 -16.55
N PRO A 35 12.44 -8.78 -17.42
CA PRO A 35 11.67 -9.77 -18.12
C PRO A 35 12.65 -10.68 -18.87
N GLN A 36 12.58 -11.99 -18.66
CA GLN A 36 13.38 -12.92 -19.44
C GLN A 36 12.81 -13.00 -20.86
N PRO A 37 13.64 -13.16 -21.91
CA PRO A 37 13.14 -13.39 -23.25
C PRO A 37 12.30 -14.68 -23.24
N GLY A 38 11.00 -14.56 -23.39
CA GLY A 38 10.05 -15.67 -23.34
C GLY A 38 8.99 -15.56 -22.25
N ASP A 39 9.12 -14.61 -21.32
CA ASP A 39 8.04 -14.22 -20.42
C ASP A 39 7.04 -13.36 -21.20
N GLU A 40 6.24 -13.98 -22.04
CA GLU A 40 4.97 -13.38 -22.39
C GLU A 40 4.22 -13.19 -21.05
N PRO A 41 3.65 -11.99 -20.76
CA PRO A 41 2.83 -11.82 -19.60
C PRO A 41 1.72 -12.88 -19.70
N GLU A 42 1.79 -13.89 -18.83
CA GLU A 42 0.64 -14.78 -18.64
C GLU A 42 -0.55 -13.85 -18.35
N GLU A 43 -1.64 -14.01 -19.09
CA GLU A 43 -2.90 -13.35 -18.80
C GLU A 43 -3.09 -13.47 -17.28
N PRO A 44 -3.38 -12.37 -16.55
CA PRO A 44 -3.47 -12.44 -15.11
C PRO A 44 -4.49 -13.51 -14.77
N VAL A 45 -3.98 -14.65 -14.32
CA VAL A 45 -4.82 -15.71 -13.77
C VAL A 45 -5.32 -15.13 -12.46
N ASN A 46 -6.43 -14.41 -12.54
CA ASN A 46 -7.24 -14.16 -11.37
C ASN A 46 -7.57 -15.57 -10.84
N PRO A 47 -6.92 -16.06 -9.78
CA PRO A 47 -7.37 -17.29 -9.15
C PRO A 47 -8.77 -16.95 -8.69
N GLY A 48 -9.79 -17.42 -9.46
CA GLY A 48 -11.17 -17.04 -9.23
C GLY A 48 -11.45 -17.13 -7.74
N LEU A 49 -11.41 -15.96 -7.09
CA LEU A 49 -11.79 -15.89 -5.69
C LEU A 49 -13.25 -16.34 -5.67
N GLU A 50 -13.54 -17.36 -4.89
CA GLU A 50 -14.93 -17.71 -4.63
C GLU A 50 -15.64 -16.53 -4.01
N ASP A 51 -16.95 -16.41 -4.18
CA ASP A 51 -17.77 -15.25 -3.78
C ASP A 51 -17.58 -14.79 -2.30
N ASN A 52 -16.88 -15.56 -1.49
CA ASN A 52 -16.61 -15.31 -0.07
C ASN A 52 -15.13 -15.12 0.27
N GLN A 53 -14.25 -15.03 -0.71
CA GLN A 53 -12.81 -14.88 -0.49
C GLN A 53 -12.36 -13.43 -0.71
N LEU A 54 -11.41 -12.98 0.12
CA LEU A 54 -10.75 -11.69 0.00
C LEU A 54 -9.24 -11.92 -0.12
N LYS A 55 -8.61 -11.33 -1.14
CA LYS A 55 -7.16 -11.24 -1.24
C LYS A 55 -6.71 -9.95 -0.58
N VAL A 56 -6.06 -10.08 0.58
CA VAL A 56 -5.53 -8.94 1.33
C VAL A 56 -4.02 -8.89 1.18
N MET A 57 -3.48 -7.72 0.89
CA MET A 57 -2.04 -7.48 0.74
C MET A 57 -1.58 -6.35 1.64
N SER A 58 -0.33 -6.40 2.09
CA SER A 58 0.39 -5.31 2.76
C SER A 58 1.61 -4.96 1.92
N PHE A 59 1.81 -3.67 1.62
CA PHE A 59 2.84 -3.21 0.71
C PHE A 59 3.48 -1.92 1.20
N ASN A 60 4.73 -2.01 1.65
CA ASN A 60 5.55 -0.84 1.89
C ASN A 60 6.09 -0.35 0.54
N VAL A 61 5.65 0.84 0.13
CA VAL A 61 6.03 1.39 -1.18
C VAL A 61 7.41 2.07 -1.16
N ARG A 62 8.05 2.17 -0.02
CA ARG A 62 9.27 2.95 0.19
C ARG A 62 9.13 4.40 -0.27
N TYR A 63 9.24 5.36 0.62
CA TYR A 63 9.00 6.78 0.32
C TYR A 63 9.88 7.33 -0.82
N SER A 64 9.36 8.30 -1.57
CA SER A 64 9.93 8.79 -2.83
C SER A 64 11.23 9.57 -2.68
N SER A 65 11.44 10.23 -1.54
CA SER A 65 12.61 11.11 -1.29
C SER A 65 13.84 10.40 -0.73
N GLY A 66 13.84 9.06 -0.70
CA GLY A 66 15.01 8.28 -0.31
C GLY A 66 16.11 8.35 -1.38
N ASP A 67 17.37 8.36 -0.94
CA ASP A 67 18.51 8.19 -1.84
C ASP A 67 18.69 6.68 -2.14
N ASP A 68 17.86 6.17 -3.03
CA ASP A 68 17.77 4.75 -3.38
C ASP A 68 18.46 4.44 -4.72
N GLY A 69 19.21 5.40 -5.31
CA GLY A 69 19.99 5.20 -6.53
C GLY A 69 19.14 4.63 -7.68
N ALA A 70 19.54 3.46 -8.21
CA ALA A 70 18.81 2.78 -9.29
C ALA A 70 17.39 2.36 -8.89
N ASN A 71 17.11 2.23 -7.60
CA ASN A 71 15.81 1.87 -7.04
C ASN A 71 14.98 3.10 -6.62
N SER A 72 15.34 4.30 -7.10
CA SER A 72 14.56 5.52 -6.86
C SER A 72 13.12 5.35 -7.31
N TRP A 73 12.22 6.16 -6.71
CA TRP A 73 10.81 6.11 -7.08
C TRP A 73 10.56 6.25 -8.58
N ASP A 74 11.25 7.16 -9.23
CA ASP A 74 11.10 7.38 -10.68
C ASP A 74 11.42 6.15 -11.52
N ASN A 75 12.38 5.34 -11.09
CA ASN A 75 12.75 4.12 -11.79
C ASN A 75 11.77 2.96 -11.55
N ARG A 76 11.17 2.86 -10.35
CA ARG A 76 10.33 1.73 -9.96
C ARG A 76 8.83 2.00 -9.98
N LYS A 77 8.39 3.27 -10.12
CA LYS A 77 6.97 3.63 -10.03
C LYS A 77 6.06 2.88 -11.00
N LYS A 78 6.56 2.52 -12.19
CA LYS A 78 5.78 1.78 -13.19
C LYS A 78 5.50 0.33 -12.77
N ALA A 79 6.33 -0.26 -11.91
CA ALA A 79 6.12 -1.62 -11.41
C ALA A 79 4.94 -1.69 -10.43
N VAL A 80 4.57 -0.57 -9.81
CA VAL A 80 3.48 -0.56 -8.82
C VAL A 80 2.12 -0.85 -9.46
N PRO A 81 1.64 -0.10 -10.48
CA PRO A 81 0.39 -0.45 -11.14
C PRO A 81 0.45 -1.81 -11.84
N ALA A 82 1.60 -2.23 -12.35
CA ALA A 82 1.77 -3.57 -12.90
C ALA A 82 1.52 -4.65 -11.83
N MET A 83 2.05 -4.47 -10.62
CA MET A 83 1.80 -5.37 -9.50
C MET A 83 0.31 -5.38 -9.08
N PHE A 84 -0.36 -4.23 -9.08
CA PHE A 84 -1.80 -4.16 -8.81
C PHE A 84 -2.60 -4.95 -9.85
N ALA A 85 -2.24 -4.82 -11.13
CA ALA A 85 -2.89 -5.53 -12.24
C ALA A 85 -2.64 -7.04 -12.18
N ASP A 86 -1.42 -7.45 -11.85
CA ASP A 86 -1.02 -8.86 -11.76
C ASP A 86 -1.63 -9.54 -10.52
N GLN A 87 -1.43 -8.93 -9.36
CA GLN A 87 -1.85 -9.52 -8.09
C GLN A 87 -3.33 -9.34 -7.79
N GLN A 88 -3.98 -8.34 -8.32
CA GLN A 88 -5.39 -8.04 -8.12
C GLN A 88 -5.87 -8.17 -6.65
N PRO A 89 -5.19 -7.54 -5.67
CA PRO A 89 -5.64 -7.64 -4.28
C PRO A 89 -7.03 -7.01 -4.13
N THR A 90 -7.92 -7.67 -3.41
CA THR A 90 -9.24 -7.09 -3.08
C THR A 90 -9.08 -5.85 -2.20
N VAL A 91 -8.14 -5.93 -1.23
CA VAL A 91 -7.77 -4.84 -0.33
C VAL A 91 -6.26 -4.83 -0.15
N LEU A 92 -5.64 -3.65 -0.23
CA LEU A 92 -4.21 -3.45 -0.08
C LEU A 92 -3.93 -2.32 0.92
N GLY A 93 -3.20 -2.62 1.99
CA GLY A 93 -2.63 -1.61 2.88
C GLY A 93 -1.27 -1.16 2.38
N VAL A 94 -1.13 0.16 2.14
CA VAL A 94 0.13 0.78 1.67
C VAL A 94 0.78 1.55 2.79
N GLN A 95 2.09 1.41 2.96
CA GLN A 95 2.90 2.14 3.92
C GLN A 95 3.95 2.98 3.21
N GLU A 96 4.43 4.03 3.87
CA GLU A 96 5.46 4.98 3.45
C GLU A 96 5.15 5.79 2.18
N ALA A 97 3.93 5.75 1.66
CA ALA A 97 3.60 6.54 0.50
C ALA A 97 3.63 8.04 0.82
N ARG A 98 4.36 8.83 0.03
CA ARG A 98 4.27 10.29 0.04
C ARG A 98 3.15 10.73 -0.91
N LEU A 99 2.78 12.00 -0.86
CA LEU A 99 1.68 12.54 -1.67
C LEU A 99 1.88 12.27 -3.18
N ASP A 100 3.08 12.46 -3.69
CA ASP A 100 3.42 12.22 -5.09
C ASP A 100 3.23 10.74 -5.48
N GLN A 101 3.60 9.83 -4.61
CA GLN A 101 3.42 8.39 -4.82
C GLN A 101 1.95 8.00 -4.76
N LYS A 102 1.22 8.51 -3.76
CA LYS A 102 -0.22 8.27 -3.64
C LYS A 102 -0.97 8.80 -4.86
N THR A 103 -0.67 10.03 -5.30
CA THR A 103 -1.26 10.62 -6.51
C THR A 103 -0.98 9.74 -7.73
N TYR A 104 0.28 9.32 -7.91
CA TYR A 104 0.64 8.43 -9.02
C TYR A 104 -0.13 7.11 -8.98
N MET A 105 -0.27 6.48 -7.82
CA MET A 105 -1.03 5.24 -7.68
C MET A 105 -2.53 5.46 -7.92
N ASP A 106 -3.12 6.54 -7.40
CA ASP A 106 -4.53 6.88 -7.62
C ASP A 106 -4.85 7.06 -9.11
N GLU A 107 -3.91 7.61 -9.88
CA GLU A 107 -4.06 7.84 -11.31
C GLU A 107 -3.80 6.60 -12.19
N ASN A 108 -2.95 5.68 -11.73
CA ASN A 108 -2.43 4.60 -12.57
C ASN A 108 -2.89 3.19 -12.15
N CYS A 109 -3.42 3.00 -10.94
CA CYS A 109 -3.94 1.70 -10.50
C CYS A 109 -5.42 1.58 -10.85
N ALA A 110 -5.70 1.20 -12.09
CA ALA A 110 -7.07 1.12 -12.61
C ALA A 110 -7.95 0.16 -11.79
N GLY A 111 -9.22 0.54 -11.57
CA GLY A 111 -10.21 -0.25 -10.81
C GLY A 111 -10.12 -0.07 -9.29
N TYR A 112 -9.06 0.57 -8.78
CA TYR A 112 -8.89 0.79 -7.35
C TYR A 112 -9.34 2.19 -6.93
N LYS A 113 -9.86 2.25 -5.71
CA LYS A 113 -10.06 3.49 -4.95
C LYS A 113 -9.23 3.44 -3.69
N SER A 114 -8.93 4.60 -3.11
CA SER A 114 -8.12 4.68 -1.90
C SER A 114 -8.75 5.56 -0.84
N VAL A 115 -8.39 5.28 0.41
CA VAL A 115 -8.62 6.14 1.57
C VAL A 115 -7.35 6.23 2.38
N GLY A 116 -7.18 7.31 3.10
CA GLY A 116 -6.02 7.59 3.94
C GLY A 116 -5.61 9.04 3.84
N VAL A 117 -4.87 9.51 4.83
CA VAL A 117 -4.36 10.89 4.93
C VAL A 117 -2.88 10.87 5.29
N GLY A 118 -2.21 11.99 5.07
CA GLY A 118 -0.84 12.20 5.51
C GLY A 118 -0.74 12.26 7.03
N ARG A 119 0.20 11.54 7.60
CA ARG A 119 0.31 11.37 9.06
C ARG A 119 0.65 12.66 9.81
N THR A 120 1.28 13.64 9.12
CA THR A 120 1.79 14.84 9.80
C THR A 120 0.70 15.88 10.05
N ASP A 121 -0.26 16.03 9.15
CA ASP A 121 -1.29 17.07 9.23
C ASP A 121 -2.74 16.51 9.13
N GLY A 122 -2.87 15.22 8.98
CA GLY A 122 -4.17 14.60 8.73
C GLY A 122 -4.77 14.92 7.36
N GLN A 123 -3.96 15.42 6.43
CA GLN A 123 -4.37 15.78 5.07
C GLN A 123 -3.37 15.23 4.05
N ASN A 124 -2.34 16.02 3.70
CA ASN A 124 -1.42 15.70 2.60
C ASN A 124 0.06 15.65 3.01
N ALA A 125 0.40 16.02 4.24
CA ALA A 125 1.79 16.07 4.69
C ALA A 125 2.22 14.77 5.39
N GLY A 126 3.47 14.40 5.14
CA GLY A 126 4.07 13.19 5.71
C GLY A 126 3.78 11.96 4.87
N GLU A 127 3.95 10.80 5.47
CA GLU A 127 3.67 9.51 4.85
C GLU A 127 2.21 9.13 5.04
N PHE A 128 1.63 8.56 4.00
CA PHE A 128 0.28 8.01 4.03
C PHE A 128 0.32 6.56 4.47
N MET A 129 -0.63 6.20 5.33
CA MET A 129 -1.04 4.83 5.60
C MET A 129 -2.34 4.61 4.83
N ALA A 130 -2.22 4.40 3.52
CA ALA A 130 -3.38 4.33 2.65
C ALA A 130 -3.91 2.90 2.51
N ILE A 131 -5.23 2.78 2.35
CA ILE A 131 -5.89 1.53 1.99
C ILE A 131 -6.44 1.69 0.58
N TYR A 132 -6.00 0.81 -0.32
CA TYR A 132 -6.55 0.64 -1.65
C TYR A 132 -7.54 -0.52 -1.65
N TYR A 133 -8.62 -0.40 -2.39
CA TYR A 133 -9.61 -1.46 -2.52
C TYR A 133 -10.15 -1.51 -3.94
N LEU A 134 -10.40 -2.73 -4.43
CA LEU A 134 -10.98 -2.99 -5.73
C LEU A 134 -12.46 -2.59 -5.71
N ALA A 135 -12.80 -1.51 -6.41
CA ALA A 135 -14.10 -0.85 -6.29
C ALA A 135 -15.29 -1.71 -6.73
N ASP A 136 -15.06 -2.66 -7.64
CA ASP A 136 -16.09 -3.57 -8.14
C ASP A 136 -16.32 -4.78 -7.21
N ALA A 137 -15.34 -5.09 -6.34
CA ALA A 137 -15.40 -6.22 -5.42
C ALA A 137 -15.92 -5.84 -4.03
N VAL A 138 -15.59 -4.63 -3.55
CA VAL A 138 -15.95 -4.18 -2.21
C VAL A 138 -16.48 -2.75 -2.21
N LYS A 139 -17.39 -2.47 -1.30
CA LYS A 139 -17.94 -1.14 -1.09
C LYS A 139 -17.43 -0.57 0.23
N LEU A 140 -16.86 0.63 0.17
CA LEU A 140 -16.49 1.37 1.36
C LEU A 140 -17.75 1.90 2.06
N GLU A 141 -17.99 1.44 3.29
CA GLU A 141 -19.12 1.90 4.11
C GLU A 141 -18.69 3.07 5.02
N LYS A 142 -17.49 2.98 5.62
CA LYS A 142 -16.96 4.00 6.52
C LYS A 142 -15.44 3.88 6.59
N TRP A 143 -14.75 5.00 6.77
CA TRP A 143 -13.32 5.02 7.05
C TRP A 143 -13.00 6.09 8.10
N GLY A 144 -11.81 6.02 8.66
CA GLY A 144 -11.27 6.99 9.59
C GLY A 144 -9.78 6.73 9.81
N THR A 145 -9.12 7.70 10.38
CA THR A 145 -7.71 7.65 10.77
C THR A 145 -7.59 7.99 12.25
N PHE A 146 -6.63 7.40 12.91
CA PHE A 146 -6.23 7.74 14.25
C PHE A 146 -4.71 7.67 14.38
N TRP A 147 -4.16 8.40 15.34
CA TRP A 147 -2.74 8.43 15.64
C TRP A 147 -2.45 7.57 16.87
N LEU A 148 -1.36 6.81 16.81
CA LEU A 148 -0.90 6.00 17.96
C LEU A 148 -0.18 6.91 18.94
N SER A 149 -0.96 7.62 19.76
CA SER A 149 -0.51 8.60 20.74
C SER A 149 -1.54 8.78 21.84
N ASP A 150 -1.25 9.61 22.82
CA ASP A 150 -2.20 9.99 23.88
C ASP A 150 -3.36 10.86 23.37
N THR A 151 -3.23 11.40 22.16
CA THR A 151 -4.26 12.21 21.47
C THR A 151 -4.60 11.61 20.10
N PRO A 152 -5.29 10.44 20.05
CA PRO A 152 -5.47 9.68 18.83
C PRO A 152 -6.31 10.37 17.74
N ASP A 153 -7.13 11.33 18.11
CA ASP A 153 -8.06 11.99 17.21
C ASP A 153 -7.45 13.17 16.43
N VAL A 154 -6.21 13.54 16.74
CA VAL A 154 -5.49 14.64 16.09
C VAL A 154 -4.08 14.20 15.69
N PRO A 155 -3.50 14.80 14.62
CA PRO A 155 -2.12 14.52 14.23
C PRO A 155 -1.16 14.75 15.40
N SER A 156 -0.49 13.69 15.80
CA SER A 156 0.38 13.69 16.97
C SER A 156 1.42 12.59 16.89
N VAL A 157 2.48 12.74 17.67
CA VAL A 157 3.55 11.76 17.85
C VAL A 157 3.49 11.25 19.28
N GLY A 158 3.58 9.96 19.47
CA GLY A 158 3.51 9.36 20.80
C GLY A 158 4.40 8.13 20.92
N TRP A 159 4.60 7.70 22.15
CA TRP A 159 5.30 6.45 22.51
C TRP A 159 6.71 6.37 21.90
N ASP A 160 7.50 7.44 22.03
CA ASP A 160 8.89 7.55 21.54
C ASP A 160 9.06 7.38 20.01
N ALA A 161 7.98 7.50 19.23
CA ALA A 161 8.08 7.58 17.80
C ALA A 161 8.67 8.93 17.39
N SER A 162 9.78 8.91 16.66
CA SER A 162 10.48 10.10 16.14
C SER A 162 10.19 10.33 14.66
#